data_fded9aac4a3f6bb3b8806d13e61adcfc
#
_entry.id   fded9aac4a3f6bb3b8806d13e61adcfc
#
_cell.length_a   1.000
_cell.length_b   1.000
_cell.length_c   1.000
_cell.angle_alpha   90.00
_cell.angle_beta   90.00
_cell.angle_gamma   90.00
#
_symmetry.space_group_name_H-M   'P 1'
#
loop_
_entity.id
_entity.type
_entity.pdbx_description
1 polymer ?
#
loop_
_entity_poly.entity_id
_entity_poly.type
_entity_poly.pdbx_seq_one_letter_code
_entity_poly.pdbx_strand_id
1 'polypeptide(L)'
;MGFKENLKAELAYKDILVKELAVLSGVNRRTIDNYLREDGSMPSADAAVRIAKALGVTVEYLIIDHEQQEQNASPLLPNSRVILRNLESLNQRDRKIVLNLIESLRKMEESEKKP
;
A
#
# COMPACT_ATOMS: atom_id res chain seq x y z
N MET A 1 -12.18 -5.41 10.84
CA MET A 1 -11.80 -4.24 10.09
C MET A 1 -11.77 -4.60 8.64
N GLY A 2 -12.17 -3.70 7.80
CA GLY A 2 -12.41 -4.09 6.44
C GLY A 2 -12.03 -3.05 5.42
N PHE A 3 -12.66 -3.16 4.30
CA PHE A 3 -12.42 -2.34 3.11
C PHE A 3 -12.47 -0.83 3.43
N LYS A 4 -13.46 -0.39 4.19
CA LYS A 4 -13.66 1.03 4.52
C LYS A 4 -12.44 1.64 5.21
N GLU A 5 -11.97 0.99 6.25
CA GLU A 5 -10.84 1.47 7.05
C GLU A 5 -9.56 1.47 6.24
N ASN A 6 -9.34 0.42 5.46
CA ASN A 6 -8.17 0.31 4.60
C ASN A 6 -8.20 1.35 3.48
N LEU A 7 -9.37 1.61 2.90
CA LEU A 7 -9.53 2.63 1.87
C LEU A 7 -9.24 4.02 2.43
N LYS A 8 -9.79 4.36 3.60
CA LYS A 8 -9.50 5.63 4.27
C LYS A 8 -8.01 5.80 4.52
N ALA A 9 -7.37 4.75 5.02
CA ALA A 9 -5.93 4.78 5.30
C ALA A 9 -5.11 5.01 4.03
N GLU A 10 -5.47 4.35 2.92
CA GLU A 10 -4.77 4.53 1.66
C GLU A 10 -4.93 5.93 1.08
N LEU A 11 -6.13 6.48 1.14
CA LEU A 11 -6.37 7.85 0.67
C LEU A 11 -5.55 8.86 1.47
N ALA A 12 -5.49 8.70 2.78
CA ALA A 12 -4.69 9.56 3.65
C ALA A 12 -3.20 9.38 3.40
N TYR A 13 -2.76 8.15 3.26
CA TYR A 13 -1.34 7.82 3.02
C TYR A 13 -0.84 8.40 1.70
N LYS A 14 -1.65 8.30 0.65
CA LYS A 14 -1.27 8.78 -0.69
C LYS A 14 -1.70 10.22 -0.94
N ASP A 15 -2.37 10.84 0.03
CA ASP A 15 -2.88 12.21 -0.07
C ASP A 15 -3.77 12.39 -1.30
N ILE A 16 -4.71 11.47 -1.48
CA ILE A 16 -5.66 11.47 -2.60
C ILE A 16 -7.05 11.80 -2.06
N LEU A 17 -7.71 12.76 -2.70
CA LEU A 17 -9.09 13.11 -2.37
C LEU A 17 -10.07 12.14 -3.02
N VAL A 18 -11.26 12.01 -2.43
CA VAL A 18 -12.31 11.12 -2.96
C VAL A 18 -12.64 11.47 -4.42
N LYS A 19 -12.72 12.76 -4.75
CA LYS A 19 -13.00 13.20 -6.12
C LYS A 19 -11.92 12.76 -7.09
N GLU A 20 -10.66 12.75 -6.65
CA GLU A 20 -9.54 12.29 -7.47
C GLU A 20 -9.61 10.79 -7.69
N LEU A 21 -9.94 10.04 -6.64
CA LEU A 21 -10.12 8.60 -6.76
C LEU A 21 -11.27 8.27 -7.71
N ALA A 22 -12.35 9.02 -7.67
CA ALA A 22 -13.49 8.84 -8.57
C ALA A 22 -13.06 8.97 -10.03
N VAL A 23 -12.23 9.95 -10.34
CA VAL A 23 -11.71 10.15 -11.70
C VAL A 23 -10.79 9.01 -12.09
N LEU A 24 -9.87 8.64 -11.21
CA LEU A 24 -8.86 7.61 -11.49
C LEU A 24 -9.46 6.21 -11.63
N SER A 25 -10.46 5.90 -10.82
CA SER A 25 -11.08 4.57 -10.80
C SER A 25 -12.26 4.42 -11.77
N GLY A 26 -12.86 5.53 -12.17
CA GLY A 26 -14.10 5.49 -12.94
C GLY A 26 -15.32 5.13 -12.11
N VAL A 27 -15.18 5.08 -10.78
CA VAL A 27 -16.30 4.84 -9.86
C VAL A 27 -16.88 6.18 -9.44
N ASN A 28 -18.21 6.27 -9.38
CA ASN A 28 -18.90 7.50 -9.01
C ASN A 28 -18.48 7.95 -7.61
N ARG A 29 -18.24 9.25 -7.44
CA ARG A 29 -17.86 9.85 -6.16
C ARG A 29 -18.85 9.52 -5.04
N ARG A 30 -20.13 9.60 -5.33
CA ARG A 30 -21.18 9.29 -4.36
C ARG A 30 -21.08 7.83 -3.88
N THR A 31 -20.78 6.93 -4.80
CA THR A 31 -20.59 5.52 -4.48
C THR A 31 -19.39 5.33 -3.54
N ILE A 32 -18.29 6.01 -3.82
CA ILE A 32 -17.09 5.95 -2.96
C ILE A 32 -17.40 6.53 -1.58
N ASP A 33 -18.07 7.68 -1.52
CA ASP A 33 -18.47 8.29 -0.25
C ASP A 33 -19.34 7.32 0.56
N ASN A 34 -20.23 6.58 -0.11
CA ASN A 34 -21.05 5.58 0.55
C ASN A 34 -20.23 4.45 1.17
N TYR A 35 -19.18 4.01 0.47
CA TYR A 35 -18.29 2.98 1.01
C TYR A 35 -17.51 3.47 2.24
N LEU A 36 -17.30 4.77 2.36
CA LEU A 36 -16.56 5.37 3.46
C LEU A 36 -17.41 5.68 4.69
N ARG A 37 -18.73 5.54 4.58
CA ARG A 37 -19.64 5.76 5.72
C ARG A 37 -19.57 4.59 6.68
N GLU A 38 -19.89 4.84 7.95
CA GLU A 38 -19.92 3.81 8.99
C GLU A 38 -20.90 2.68 8.66
N ASP A 39 -22.04 3.03 8.07
CA ASP A 39 -23.07 2.09 7.68
C ASP A 39 -23.00 1.75 6.18
N GLY A 40 -21.87 2.06 5.54
CA GLY A 40 -21.69 1.84 4.12
C GLY A 40 -21.64 0.38 3.74
N SER A 41 -22.15 0.05 2.56
CA SER A 41 -22.11 -1.31 2.04
C SER A 41 -20.75 -1.66 1.49
N MET A 42 -20.46 -2.96 1.42
CA MET A 42 -19.26 -3.46 0.75
C MET A 42 -19.33 -3.18 -0.75
N PRO A 43 -18.20 -2.86 -1.38
CA PRO A 43 -18.20 -2.65 -2.83
C PRO A 43 -18.46 -3.95 -3.58
N SER A 44 -18.96 -3.81 -4.81
CA SER A 44 -19.00 -4.94 -5.74
C SER A 44 -17.58 -5.34 -6.12
N ALA A 45 -17.40 -6.55 -6.63
CA ALA A 45 -16.09 -7.00 -7.07
C ALA A 45 -15.50 -6.08 -8.15
N ASP A 46 -16.33 -5.62 -9.07
CA ASP A 46 -15.90 -4.71 -10.14
C ASP A 46 -15.42 -3.37 -9.57
N ALA A 47 -16.17 -2.76 -8.66
CA ALA A 47 -15.79 -1.50 -8.03
C ALA A 47 -14.51 -1.66 -7.22
N ALA A 48 -14.39 -2.75 -6.47
CA ALA A 48 -13.19 -3.04 -5.67
C ALA A 48 -11.94 -3.14 -6.54
N VAL A 49 -12.04 -3.83 -7.68
CA VAL A 49 -10.91 -3.97 -8.62
C VAL A 49 -10.52 -2.62 -9.20
N ARG A 50 -11.49 -1.81 -9.61
CA ARG A 50 -11.23 -0.48 -10.18
C ARG A 50 -10.56 0.44 -9.17
N ILE A 51 -11.03 0.44 -7.94
CA ILE A 51 -10.45 1.25 -6.86
C ILE A 51 -9.03 0.79 -6.55
N ALA A 52 -8.81 -0.52 -6.43
CA ALA A 52 -7.50 -1.09 -6.17
C ALA A 52 -6.50 -0.71 -7.25
N LYS A 53 -6.88 -0.83 -8.52
CA LYS A 53 -6.02 -0.44 -9.64
C LYS A 53 -5.68 1.04 -9.61
N ALA A 54 -6.65 1.89 -9.31
CA ALA A 54 -6.43 3.33 -9.21
C ALA A 54 -5.44 3.68 -8.12
N LEU A 55 -5.46 2.93 -7.02
CA LEU A 55 -4.56 3.14 -5.88
C LEU A 55 -3.22 2.40 -6.03
N GLY A 56 -3.10 1.54 -7.03
CA GLY A 56 -1.88 0.76 -7.21
C GLY A 56 -1.68 -0.34 -6.18
N VAL A 57 -2.77 -0.86 -5.63
CA VAL A 57 -2.76 -1.95 -4.66
C VAL A 57 -3.63 -3.09 -5.15
N THR A 58 -3.61 -4.21 -4.44
CA THR A 58 -4.47 -5.36 -4.76
C THR A 58 -5.79 -5.26 -4.00
N VAL A 59 -6.80 -6.00 -4.47
CA VAL A 59 -8.09 -6.08 -3.77
C VAL A 59 -7.88 -6.72 -2.39
N GLU A 60 -7.05 -7.74 -2.32
CA GLU A 60 -6.71 -8.42 -1.06
C GLU A 60 -6.13 -7.44 -0.05
N TYR A 61 -5.26 -6.52 -0.50
CA TYR A 61 -4.66 -5.50 0.36
C TYR A 61 -5.73 -4.64 1.02
N LEU A 62 -6.78 -4.28 0.28
CA LEU A 62 -7.87 -3.45 0.79
C LEU A 62 -8.81 -4.18 1.75
N ILE A 63 -8.83 -5.51 1.69
CA ILE A 63 -9.74 -6.33 2.50
C ILE A 63 -9.07 -6.85 3.78
N ILE A 64 -7.76 -7.06 3.74
CA ILE A 64 -7.00 -7.66 4.83
C ILE A 64 -6.94 -6.72 6.04
N ASP A 65 -6.91 -7.32 7.24
CA ASP A 65 -6.69 -6.59 8.49
C ASP A 65 -5.20 -6.31 8.64
N HIS A 66 -4.80 -5.06 8.36
CA HIS A 66 -3.40 -4.65 8.40
C HIS A 66 -2.81 -4.66 9.80
N GLU A 67 -3.63 -4.55 10.84
CA GLU A 67 -3.14 -4.65 12.20
C GLU A 67 -2.55 -6.03 12.47
N GLN A 68 -3.20 -7.08 11.96
CA GLN A 68 -2.67 -8.43 12.07
C GLN A 68 -1.42 -8.61 11.23
N GLN A 69 -1.38 -8.02 10.04
CA GLN A 69 -0.18 -8.09 9.18
C GLN A 69 0.99 -7.34 9.80
N GLU A 70 0.75 -6.20 10.41
CA GLU A 70 1.81 -5.45 11.08
C GLU A 70 2.36 -6.22 12.28
N GLN A 71 1.52 -6.95 12.99
CA GLN A 71 1.96 -7.83 14.09
C GLN A 71 2.80 -8.98 13.58
N ASN A 72 2.52 -9.44 12.37
CA ASN A 72 3.26 -10.53 11.71
C ASN A 72 4.44 -10.01 10.87
N ALA A 73 4.51 -8.71 10.65
CA ALA A 73 5.63 -8.09 9.95
C ALA A 73 6.89 -8.20 10.79
N SER A 74 8.05 -8.23 10.14
CA SER A 74 9.32 -8.29 10.86
C SER A 74 9.47 -7.09 11.80
N PRO A 75 9.73 -7.31 13.10
CA PRO A 75 9.95 -6.21 14.04
C PRO A 75 11.21 -5.40 13.71
N LEU A 76 12.05 -5.89 12.79
CA LEU A 76 13.28 -5.22 12.38
C LEU A 76 13.04 -4.09 11.39
N LEU A 77 11.83 -3.99 10.83
CA LEU A 77 11.50 -2.95 9.84
C LEU A 77 10.19 -2.23 10.22
N PRO A 78 10.19 -1.47 11.33
CA PRO A 78 8.95 -0.85 11.82
C PRO A 78 8.36 0.18 10.86
N ASN A 79 9.15 0.76 9.96
CA ASN A 79 8.69 1.79 9.02
C ASN A 79 8.79 1.33 7.57
N SER A 80 8.55 0.03 7.34
CA SER A 80 8.71 -0.55 6.00
C SER A 80 7.91 0.18 4.92
N ARG A 81 6.71 0.65 5.26
CA ARG A 81 5.86 1.39 4.33
C ARG A 81 6.46 2.73 3.93
N VAL A 82 7.04 3.44 4.89
CA VAL A 82 7.74 4.71 4.62
C VAL A 82 8.98 4.46 3.75
N ILE A 83 9.71 3.41 4.04
CA ILE A 83 10.90 3.02 3.26
C ILE A 83 10.49 2.73 1.81
N LEU A 84 9.43 1.95 1.60
CA LEU A 84 8.94 1.63 0.26
C LEU A 84 8.48 2.88 -0.49
N ARG A 85 7.77 3.78 0.20
CA ARG A 85 7.32 5.03 -0.40
C ARG A 85 8.51 5.88 -0.85
N ASN A 86 9.53 6.02 -0.02
CA ASN A 86 10.72 6.77 -0.34
C ASN A 86 11.47 6.13 -1.51
N LEU A 87 11.54 4.81 -1.53
CA LEU A 87 12.17 4.07 -2.63
C LEU A 87 11.42 4.28 -3.94
N GLU A 88 10.10 4.25 -3.92
CA GLU A 88 9.26 4.47 -5.10
C GLU A 88 9.36 5.88 -5.65
N SER A 89 9.64 6.86 -4.78
CA SER A 89 9.80 8.26 -5.21
C SER A 89 11.13 8.53 -5.91
N LEU A 90 12.10 7.62 -5.80
CA LEU A 90 13.38 7.75 -6.45
C LEU A 90 13.26 7.46 -7.95
N ASN A 91 14.16 8.07 -8.75
CA ASN A 91 14.23 7.73 -10.17
C ASN A 91 14.82 6.33 -10.34
N GLN A 92 14.75 5.81 -11.55
CA GLN A 92 15.18 4.45 -11.85
C GLN A 92 16.68 4.22 -11.52
N ARG A 93 17.50 5.19 -11.80
CA ARG A 93 18.95 5.12 -11.52
C ARG A 93 19.20 5.01 -10.01
N ASP A 94 18.55 5.87 -9.24
CA ASP A 94 18.77 5.92 -7.78
C ASP A 94 18.22 4.68 -7.10
N ARG A 95 17.08 4.17 -7.56
CA ARG A 95 16.53 2.89 -7.07
C ARG A 95 17.52 1.75 -7.26
N LYS A 96 18.14 1.70 -8.44
CA LYS A 96 19.12 0.67 -8.76
C LYS A 96 20.34 0.74 -7.84
N ILE A 97 20.80 1.95 -7.55
CA ILE A 97 21.92 2.17 -6.63
C ILE A 97 21.56 1.65 -5.23
N VAL A 98 20.38 1.98 -4.72
CA VAL A 98 19.94 1.53 -3.41
C VAL A 98 19.84 0.00 -3.35
N LEU A 99 19.24 -0.61 -4.37
CA LEU A 99 19.12 -2.07 -4.43
C LEU A 99 20.47 -2.77 -4.47
N ASN A 100 21.43 -2.23 -5.23
CA ASN A 100 22.79 -2.77 -5.28
C ASN A 100 23.47 -2.65 -3.92
N LEU A 101 23.26 -1.55 -3.23
CA LEU A 101 23.83 -1.35 -1.90
C LEU A 101 23.29 -2.37 -0.89
N ILE A 102 21.97 -2.57 -0.90
CA ILE A 102 21.32 -3.56 -0.03
C ILE A 102 21.87 -4.96 -0.31
N GLU A 103 22.02 -5.32 -1.57
CA GLU A 103 22.55 -6.63 -1.97
C GLU A 103 24.00 -6.81 -1.51
N SER A 104 24.82 -5.76 -1.66
CA SER A 104 26.22 -5.79 -1.24
C SER A 104 26.33 -5.99 0.27
N LEU A 105 25.53 -5.28 1.04
CA LEU A 105 25.49 -5.42 2.50
C LEU A 105 25.07 -6.82 2.92
N ARG A 106 24.06 -7.37 2.25
CA ARG A 106 23.59 -8.72 2.54
C ARG A 106 24.66 -9.78 2.27
N LYS A 107 25.41 -9.64 1.18
CA LYS A 107 26.52 -10.53 0.84
C LYS A 107 27.64 -10.45 1.88
N MET A 108 27.94 -9.26 2.37
CA MET A 108 28.93 -9.08 3.43
C MET A 108 28.53 -9.79 4.71
N GLU A 109 27.25 -9.70 5.10
CA GLU A 109 26.74 -10.41 6.27
C GLU A 109 26.84 -11.93 6.12
N GLU A 110 26.49 -12.45 4.95
CA GLU A 110 26.62 -13.88 4.67
C GLU A 110 28.07 -14.35 4.75
N SER A 111 28.99 -13.51 4.28
CA SER A 111 30.42 -13.80 4.34
C SER A 111 30.93 -13.84 5.78
N GLU A 112 30.44 -12.96 6.64
CA GLU A 112 30.82 -12.93 8.06
C GLU A 112 30.26 -14.10 8.85
N LYS A 113 29.12 -14.65 8.43
CA LYS A 113 28.48 -15.79 9.10
C LYS A 113 29.07 -17.13 8.73
N LYS A 114 29.89 -17.19 7.71
CA LYS A 114 30.57 -18.43 7.32
C LYS A 114 31.84 -18.59 8.16
N PRO A 115 32.01 -19.74 8.79
CA PRO A 115 33.26 -20.01 9.54
C PRO A 115 34.46 -20.10 8.64
#